data_b05df9647942d7ea93e352f1b23b080f
#
_entry.id   b05df9647942d7ea93e352f1b23b080f
#
_cell.length_a   1.000
_cell.length_b   1.000
_cell.length_c   1.000
_cell.angle_alpha   90.00
_cell.angle_beta   90.00
_cell.angle_gamma   90.00
#
_symmetry.space_group_name_H-M   'P 1'
#
loop_
_entity.id
_entity.type
_entity.pdbx_description
1 polymer ?
#
loop_
_entity_poly.entity_id
_entity_poly.type
_entity_poly.pdbx_seq_one_letter_code
_entity_poly.pdbx_strand_id
1 'polypeptide(L)'
;MQDAPFTLFEPVHRSSCVVFATPHSGRHYAPEFLAQSVLDSHAIRASEDAFVDHLFEPAVQFGAPLLVANAPRAYVDLNRACDELDPAVIEGVKSLGVNARIASGLGVVPRVVAIGTPIY
;
A
#
# COMPACT_ATOMS: atom_id res chain seq x y z
N MET A 1 15.53 12.03 -4.67
CA MET A 1 14.67 12.46 -3.55
C MET A 1 13.64 11.36 -3.37
N GLN A 2 13.66 10.67 -2.26
CA GLN A 2 12.61 9.69 -1.97
C GLN A 2 11.33 10.47 -1.72
N ASP A 3 10.35 10.29 -2.57
CA ASP A 3 9.03 10.87 -2.35
C ASP A 3 8.45 10.29 -1.06
N ALA A 4 7.72 11.12 -0.31
CA ALA A 4 7.08 10.67 0.92
C ALA A 4 6.15 9.47 0.62
N PRO A 5 6.10 8.44 1.49
CA PRO A 5 5.27 7.25 1.25
C PRO A 5 3.77 7.56 1.22
N PHE A 6 3.37 8.70 1.76
CA PHE A 6 1.98 9.16 1.81
C PHE A 6 1.90 10.69 1.72
N THR A 7 0.72 11.19 1.43
CA THR A 7 0.35 12.60 1.47
C THR A 7 -0.84 12.79 2.40
N LEU A 8 -0.78 13.81 3.27
CA LEU A 8 -1.89 14.21 4.13
C LEU A 8 -2.51 15.49 3.61
N PHE A 9 -3.79 15.44 3.27
CA PHE A 9 -4.59 16.60 2.92
C PHE A 9 -5.40 17.04 4.14
N GLU A 10 -5.10 18.24 4.64
CA GLU A 10 -5.79 18.83 5.79
C GLU A 10 -6.94 19.72 5.30
N PRO A 11 -8.12 19.68 5.96
CA PRO A 11 -9.18 20.64 5.70
C PRO A 11 -8.79 22.03 6.23
N VAL A 12 -9.30 23.09 5.59
CA VAL A 12 -9.09 24.49 6.06
C VAL A 12 -9.59 24.65 7.49
N HIS A 13 -10.75 24.03 7.79
CA HIS A 13 -11.30 23.97 9.14
C HIS A 13 -11.67 22.53 9.47
N ARG A 14 -10.97 21.97 10.47
CA ARG A 14 -11.29 20.63 10.96
C ARG A 14 -12.57 20.68 11.79
N SER A 15 -13.62 20.06 11.31
CA SER A 15 -14.92 19.99 11.99
C SER A 15 -15.40 18.56 12.23
N SER A 16 -14.60 17.57 11.85
CA SER A 16 -14.90 16.14 12.01
C SER A 16 -13.80 15.44 12.80
N CYS A 17 -14.17 14.45 13.62
CA CYS A 17 -13.24 13.51 14.25
C CYS A 17 -12.86 12.34 13.32
N VAL A 18 -13.50 12.24 12.14
CA VAL A 18 -13.21 11.20 11.15
C VAL A 18 -11.96 11.55 10.37
N VAL A 19 -11.12 10.56 10.16
CA VAL A 19 -9.98 10.62 9.24
C VAL A 19 -10.22 9.60 8.13
N PHE A 20 -10.16 10.06 6.88
CA PHE A 20 -10.21 9.17 5.72
C PHE A 20 -8.81 8.73 5.33
N ALA A 21 -8.67 7.49 4.87
CA ALA A 21 -7.40 6.95 4.38
C ALA A 21 -7.62 6.08 3.14
N THR A 22 -6.73 6.23 2.15
CA THR A 22 -6.70 5.41 0.94
C THR A 22 -5.33 4.72 0.83
N PRO A 23 -5.11 3.63 1.61
CA PRO A 23 -3.79 3.01 1.74
C PRO A 23 -3.34 2.24 0.50
N HIS A 24 -4.24 1.96 -0.45
CA HIS A 24 -3.98 1.11 -1.61
C HIS A 24 -4.11 1.82 -2.95
N SER A 25 -4.28 3.14 -2.97
CA SER A 25 -4.39 3.95 -4.18
C SER A 25 -3.04 4.50 -4.69
N GLY A 26 -1.95 4.23 -3.97
CA GLY A 26 -0.61 4.67 -4.34
C GLY A 26 -0.17 4.08 -5.68
N ARG A 27 0.46 4.93 -6.52
CA ARG A 27 0.86 4.58 -7.89
C ARG A 27 2.25 5.09 -8.28
N HIS A 28 3.05 5.48 -7.29
CA HIS A 28 4.46 5.82 -7.51
C HIS A 28 5.31 4.54 -7.49
N TYR A 29 5.44 3.90 -8.63
CA TYR A 29 6.25 2.68 -8.81
C TYR A 29 7.70 3.08 -9.09
N ALA A 30 8.55 3.03 -8.07
CA ALA A 30 9.97 3.34 -8.19
C ALA A 30 10.66 2.38 -9.18
N PRO A 31 11.59 2.89 -10.04
CA PRO A 31 12.29 2.03 -11.00
C PRO A 31 13.02 0.85 -10.35
N GLU A 32 13.58 1.05 -9.16
CA GLU A 32 14.30 0.03 -8.40
C GLU A 32 13.36 -1.10 -7.96
N PHE A 33 12.11 -0.78 -7.63
CA PHE A 33 11.09 -1.78 -7.31
C PHE A 33 10.68 -2.56 -8.56
N LEU A 34 10.40 -1.86 -9.65
CA LEU A 34 10.04 -2.50 -10.92
C LEU A 34 11.13 -3.43 -11.43
N ALA A 35 12.40 -3.07 -11.23
CA ALA A 35 13.54 -3.90 -11.63
C ALA A 35 13.68 -5.20 -10.83
N GLN A 36 13.09 -5.29 -9.64
CA GLN A 36 13.08 -6.50 -8.81
C GLN A 36 11.89 -7.40 -9.09
N SER A 37 10.87 -6.90 -9.78
CA SER A 37 9.66 -7.65 -10.06
C SER A 37 9.78 -8.48 -11.33
N VAL A 38 9.15 -9.65 -11.34
CA VAL A 38 8.96 -10.48 -12.54
C VAL A 38 7.75 -10.04 -13.38
N LEU A 39 6.95 -9.10 -12.86
CA LEU A 39 5.74 -8.60 -13.50
C LEU A 39 6.04 -7.40 -14.41
N ASP A 40 5.29 -7.28 -15.49
CA ASP A 40 5.31 -6.08 -16.32
C ASP A 40 4.59 -4.90 -15.64
N SER A 41 4.70 -3.73 -16.24
CA SER A 41 4.14 -2.46 -15.70
C SER A 41 2.61 -2.45 -15.58
N HIS A 42 1.90 -3.36 -16.26
CA HIS A 42 0.47 -3.51 -16.16
C HIS A 42 0.10 -4.51 -15.05
N ALA A 43 0.71 -5.69 -15.08
CA ALA A 43 0.40 -6.76 -14.14
C ALA A 43 0.74 -6.38 -12.68
N ILE A 44 1.82 -5.63 -12.44
CA ILE A 44 2.21 -5.17 -11.10
C ILE A 44 1.14 -4.30 -10.42
N ARG A 45 0.26 -3.68 -11.20
CA ARG A 45 -0.82 -2.80 -10.74
C ARG A 45 -2.11 -3.54 -10.37
N ALA A 46 -2.16 -4.86 -10.52
CA ALA A 46 -3.38 -5.65 -10.29
C ALA A 46 -3.94 -5.55 -8.86
N SER A 47 -3.13 -5.18 -7.87
CA SER A 47 -3.57 -4.96 -6.48
C SER A 47 -3.88 -3.50 -6.15
N GLU A 48 -3.75 -2.57 -7.10
CA GLU A 48 -4.00 -1.14 -6.90
C GLU A 48 -5.51 -0.87 -6.83
N ASP A 49 -5.94 -0.15 -5.79
CA ASP A 49 -7.28 0.45 -5.72
C ASP A 49 -7.25 1.76 -6.53
N ALA A 50 -7.28 1.62 -7.86
CA ALA A 50 -7.06 2.72 -8.78
C ALA A 50 -8.09 3.84 -8.58
N PHE A 51 -7.60 5.09 -8.44
CA PHE A 51 -8.39 6.31 -8.31
C PHE A 51 -9.32 6.42 -7.10
N VAL A 52 -9.20 5.52 -6.11
CA VAL A 52 -9.99 5.63 -4.87
C VAL A 52 -9.63 6.89 -4.10
N ASP A 53 -8.37 7.35 -4.15
CA ASP A 53 -7.94 8.64 -3.63
C ASP A 53 -8.76 9.82 -4.19
N HIS A 54 -9.01 9.85 -5.51
CA HIS A 54 -9.84 10.88 -6.15
C HIS A 54 -11.30 10.85 -5.69
N LEU A 55 -11.84 9.66 -5.40
CA LEU A 55 -13.20 9.53 -4.89
C LEU A 55 -13.35 10.13 -3.49
N PHE A 56 -12.26 10.14 -2.70
CA PHE A 56 -12.26 10.67 -1.33
C PHE A 56 -11.73 12.10 -1.21
N GLU A 57 -11.21 12.72 -2.28
CA GLU A 57 -10.80 14.14 -2.26
C GLU A 57 -11.80 15.11 -1.64
N PRO A 58 -13.14 14.95 -1.86
CA PRO A 58 -14.12 15.83 -1.23
C PRO A 58 -14.15 15.78 0.29
N ALA A 59 -13.54 14.77 0.96
CA ALA A 59 -13.54 14.65 2.42
C ALA A 59 -13.05 15.93 3.11
N VAL A 60 -12.04 16.61 2.55
CA VAL A 60 -11.49 17.84 3.12
C VAL A 60 -12.49 19.01 3.11
N GLN A 61 -13.42 19.02 2.16
CA GLN A 61 -14.49 20.04 2.09
C GLN A 61 -15.52 19.85 3.21
N PHE A 62 -15.62 18.63 3.77
CA PHE A 62 -16.47 18.28 4.89
C PHE A 62 -15.76 18.34 6.24
N GLY A 63 -14.58 18.98 6.30
CA GLY A 63 -13.83 19.17 7.53
C GLY A 63 -13.13 17.94 8.07
N ALA A 64 -12.91 16.92 7.24
CA ALA A 64 -12.20 15.69 7.58
C ALA A 64 -10.87 15.59 6.81
N PRO A 65 -9.74 15.27 7.46
CA PRO A 65 -8.47 15.04 6.77
C PRO A 65 -8.51 13.75 5.94
N LEU A 66 -7.73 13.74 4.86
CA LEU A 66 -7.55 12.60 3.97
C LEU A 66 -6.07 12.22 3.90
N LEU A 67 -5.76 10.98 4.26
CA LEU A 67 -4.43 10.37 4.14
C LEU A 67 -4.37 9.48 2.90
N VAL A 68 -3.51 9.82 1.95
CA VAL A 68 -3.40 9.12 0.66
C VAL A 68 -2.04 8.43 0.57
N ALA A 69 -2.02 7.16 0.22
CA ALA A 69 -0.80 6.44 -0.09
C ALA A 69 -0.17 6.96 -1.39
N ASN A 70 1.14 7.20 -1.39
CA ASN A 70 1.92 7.44 -2.61
C ASN A 70 2.60 6.15 -3.06
N ALA A 71 3.13 5.37 -2.10
CA ALA A 71 3.72 4.06 -2.38
C ALA A 71 2.64 3.07 -2.84
N PRO A 72 2.92 2.25 -3.87
CA PRO A 72 1.95 1.26 -4.34
C PRO A 72 1.81 0.10 -3.35
N ARG A 73 0.62 -0.44 -3.22
CA ARG A 73 0.34 -1.60 -2.37
C ARG A 73 1.23 -2.80 -2.69
N ALA A 74 1.58 -3.00 -3.94
CA ALA A 74 2.48 -4.08 -4.36
C ALA A 74 3.89 -3.96 -3.76
N TYR A 75 4.33 -2.75 -3.41
CA TYR A 75 5.62 -2.51 -2.77
C TYR A 75 5.53 -2.64 -1.24
N VAL A 76 4.58 -1.92 -0.64
CA VAL A 76 4.33 -1.94 0.81
C VAL A 76 2.84 -1.73 1.09
N ASP A 77 2.23 -2.65 1.85
CA ASP A 77 0.83 -2.52 2.24
C ASP A 77 0.73 -1.68 3.51
N LEU A 78 0.35 -0.41 3.36
CA LEU A 78 0.20 0.54 4.46
C LEU A 78 -0.99 0.22 5.39
N ASN A 79 -1.78 -0.78 5.06
CA ASN A 79 -2.89 -1.29 5.88
C ASN A 79 -2.55 -2.65 6.52
N ARG A 80 -1.27 -2.87 6.83
CA ARG A 80 -0.75 -4.04 7.56
C ARG A 80 0.09 -3.59 8.73
N ALA A 81 0.16 -4.42 9.77
CA ALA A 81 1.10 -4.19 10.87
C ALA A 81 2.55 -4.37 10.37
N CYS A 82 3.45 -3.55 10.88
CA CYS A 82 4.85 -3.55 10.43
C CYS A 82 5.59 -4.86 10.75
N ASP A 83 5.06 -5.68 11.64
CA ASP A 83 5.56 -6.99 12.02
C ASP A 83 4.91 -8.16 11.24
N GLU A 84 3.96 -7.89 10.36
CA GLU A 84 3.41 -8.89 9.43
C GLU A 84 4.40 -9.16 8.27
N LEU A 85 5.57 -9.68 8.63
CA LEU A 85 6.67 -9.95 7.71
C LEU A 85 6.60 -11.38 7.16
N ASP A 86 6.71 -11.52 5.84
CA ASP A 86 6.72 -12.82 5.16
C ASP A 86 8.17 -13.32 5.04
N PRO A 87 8.53 -14.45 5.72
CA PRO A 87 9.87 -15.03 5.62
C PRO A 87 10.23 -15.52 4.21
N ALA A 88 9.26 -15.65 3.30
CA ALA A 88 9.51 -16.02 1.92
C ALA A 88 10.10 -14.88 1.07
N VAL A 89 9.94 -13.63 1.51
CA VAL A 89 10.46 -12.44 0.78
C VAL A 89 11.41 -11.59 1.60
N ILE A 90 11.48 -11.80 2.91
CA ILE A 90 12.34 -11.00 3.81
C ILE A 90 13.32 -11.92 4.51
N GLU A 91 14.60 -11.74 4.23
CA GLU A 91 15.69 -12.52 4.85
C GLU A 91 15.80 -12.22 6.35
N GLY A 92 16.09 -13.24 7.15
CA GLY A 92 16.30 -13.14 8.60
C GLY A 92 15.02 -13.07 9.43
N VAL A 93 13.84 -13.08 8.81
CA VAL A 93 12.56 -13.15 9.53
C VAL A 93 12.34 -14.55 10.06
N LYS A 94 12.15 -14.66 11.37
CA LYS A 94 11.75 -15.94 11.99
C LYS A 94 10.25 -16.16 11.79
N SER A 95 9.87 -17.37 11.40
CA SER A 95 8.48 -17.80 11.22
C SER A 95 7.74 -17.96 12.57
N LEU A 96 7.68 -16.89 13.37
CA LEU A 96 6.94 -16.86 14.62
C LEU A 96 5.54 -16.31 14.31
N GLY A 97 4.55 -17.21 14.17
CA GLY A 97 3.15 -16.83 14.06
C GLY A 97 2.74 -16.31 12.68
N VAL A 98 3.03 -17.09 11.64
CA VAL A 98 2.51 -16.81 10.29
C VAL A 98 0.98 -16.84 10.32
N ASN A 99 0.35 -15.66 10.16
CA ASN A 99 -1.10 -15.57 10.03
C ASN A 99 -1.55 -15.94 8.59
N ALA A 100 -2.86 -16.08 8.38
CA ALA A 100 -3.42 -16.46 7.09
C ALA A 100 -3.06 -15.47 5.96
N ARG A 101 -2.90 -14.18 6.26
CA ARG A 101 -2.53 -13.16 5.28
C ARG A 101 -1.09 -13.34 4.80
N ILE A 102 -0.16 -13.55 5.74
CA ILE A 102 1.26 -13.82 5.41
C ILE A 102 1.36 -15.12 4.61
N ALA A 103 0.66 -16.17 5.04
CA ALA A 103 0.63 -17.45 4.33
C ALA A 103 0.14 -17.31 2.88
N SER A 104 -0.80 -16.39 2.64
CA SER A 104 -1.33 -16.06 1.31
C SER A 104 -0.45 -15.08 0.50
N GLY A 105 0.69 -14.65 1.04
CA GLY A 105 1.56 -13.68 0.38
C GLY A 105 1.11 -12.22 0.51
N LEU A 106 0.27 -11.91 1.51
CA LEU A 106 -0.35 -10.60 1.74
C LEU A 106 0.15 -9.96 3.05
N GLY A 107 1.42 -10.15 3.39
CA GLY A 107 2.08 -9.43 4.48
C GLY A 107 2.28 -7.95 4.19
N VAL A 108 3.01 -7.25 5.07
CA VAL A 108 3.31 -5.82 4.90
C VAL A 108 4.16 -5.54 3.65
N VAL A 109 5.09 -6.46 3.32
CA VAL A 109 5.73 -6.52 2.01
C VAL A 109 5.09 -7.67 1.25
N PRO A 110 4.18 -7.41 0.29
CA PRO A 110 3.43 -8.45 -0.37
C PRO A 110 4.31 -9.29 -1.29
N ARG A 111 4.03 -10.59 -1.35
CA ARG A 111 4.68 -11.53 -2.28
C ARG A 111 3.89 -11.68 -3.58
N VAL A 112 2.60 -11.37 -3.55
CA VAL A 112 1.68 -11.51 -4.69
C VAL A 112 0.84 -10.24 -4.87
N VAL A 113 0.46 -9.91 -6.12
CA VAL A 113 -0.53 -8.88 -6.43
C VAL A 113 -1.94 -9.46 -6.49
N ALA A 114 -2.07 -10.74 -6.84
CA ALA A 114 -3.31 -11.52 -6.86
C ALA A 114 -2.97 -12.99 -6.62
N ILE A 115 -3.98 -13.83 -6.40
CA ILE A 115 -3.80 -15.29 -6.25
C ILE A 115 -3.06 -15.84 -7.49
N GLY A 116 -1.94 -16.52 -7.25
CA GLY A 116 -1.13 -17.09 -8.31
C GLY A 116 -0.31 -16.12 -9.15
N THR A 117 -0.22 -14.84 -8.74
CA THR A 117 0.55 -13.81 -9.47
C THR A 117 1.65 -13.24 -8.58
N PRO A 118 2.82 -13.89 -8.50
CA PRO A 118 3.93 -13.45 -7.66
C PRO A 118 4.56 -12.15 -8.18
N ILE A 119 5.08 -11.34 -7.25
CA ILE A 119 5.78 -10.08 -7.56
C ILE A 119 7.25 -10.36 -7.89
N TYR A 120 7.89 -11.31 -7.16
CA TYR A 120 9.31 -11.63 -7.22
C TYR A 120 9.56 -13.05 -7.70
#